data_39d528abe9c943044caab18b6fb78dbf
#
_entry.id   39d528abe9c943044caab18b6fb78dbf
#
_cell.length_a   1.000
_cell.length_b   1.000
_cell.length_c   1.000
_cell.angle_alpha   90.00
_cell.angle_beta   90.00
_cell.angle_gamma   90.00
#
_symmetry.space_group_name_H-M   'P 1'
#
loop_
_entity.id
_entity.type
_entity.pdbx_description
1 polymer ?
#
loop_
_entity_poly.entity_id
_entity_poly.type
_entity_poly.pdbx_seq_one_letter_code
_entity_poly.pdbx_strand_id
1 'polypeptide(L)'
;KKLRQRNQIDNRGVAIYARKSRITHKGDSTGIQIKQSADFASSQLQLPPDYEFMIYEDKGLSGYYSDRPDFQKMLHDIEAGKIRAVVCYKLDRISRKTSDLLRLVDFLDKYDVALLVCSNNINTMISTSKIMISFLAIIAEFERDIIAERISDNLVELAKDGRWMGGCAPTGFSTYRVTMGTGKNKTSITYLQTEEDEKTMVLAIFKSIRKLRSLSGALKFISQTYKTKNGKDHTILSLKDIARNPNYCTADQDAYEYFYERNGNICKDQSEFDGTYGLAVYNRTEQEKLEDEDSTFIEPKFAQVHTDKPIDEWIVSIGKHEGFIPGKEWVEVQEILDAIEDKYNRPHRATNALLSGLLYCPICGHRLNVFPESNRWTNGQPRFKYGCPNQRYKKSCTFKPIDGNRMDSFVLEKMATVADEASGYYTQILDTKMESLIRSDSNERDLASAKTKMEKIQADIAAQVRNMREADENIRSFI
;
A
#
# COMPACT_ATOMS: atom_id res chain seq x y z
N LYS A 1 -22.92 8.73 -33.13
CA LYS A 1 -24.27 8.63 -32.51
C LYS A 1 -24.60 9.73 -31.48
N LYS A 2 -23.67 10.62 -31.10
CA LYS A 2 -23.85 11.69 -30.07
C LYS A 2 -24.30 13.05 -30.62
N LEU A 3 -24.68 13.21 -31.87
CA LEU A 3 -25.03 14.50 -32.49
C LEU A 3 -26.53 14.78 -32.59
N ARG A 4 -27.41 13.96 -32.00
CA ARG A 4 -28.88 14.11 -32.21
C ARG A 4 -29.73 14.51 -31.00
N GLN A 5 -29.17 14.96 -29.87
CA GLN A 5 -29.99 15.36 -28.71
C GLN A 5 -29.68 16.77 -28.17
N ARG A 6 -29.52 17.77 -29.04
CA ARG A 6 -29.27 19.15 -28.60
C ARG A 6 -30.53 20.02 -28.36
N ASN A 7 -31.74 19.47 -28.44
CA ASN A 7 -32.98 20.25 -28.31
C ASN A 7 -33.96 19.75 -27.24
N GLN A 8 -33.53 18.88 -26.29
CA GLN A 8 -34.32 18.66 -25.08
C GLN A 8 -33.79 19.56 -23.98
N ILE A 9 -34.70 20.38 -23.39
CA ILE A 9 -34.39 21.13 -22.18
C ILE A 9 -34.02 20.13 -21.10
N ASP A 10 -32.75 20.15 -20.67
CA ASP A 10 -32.27 19.26 -19.61
C ASP A 10 -32.78 19.79 -18.27
N ASN A 11 -33.81 19.16 -17.73
CA ASN A 11 -34.48 19.54 -16.48
C ASN A 11 -33.69 19.12 -15.21
N ARG A 12 -32.52 18.48 -15.37
CA ARG A 12 -31.67 18.15 -14.25
C ARG A 12 -31.07 19.40 -13.60
N GLY A 13 -30.86 19.36 -12.28
CA GLY A 13 -30.33 20.46 -11.50
C GLY A 13 -28.83 20.72 -11.73
N VAL A 14 -28.39 21.89 -11.24
CA VAL A 14 -26.97 22.23 -11.15
C VAL A 14 -26.55 22.21 -9.69
N ALA A 15 -25.53 21.40 -9.37
CA ALA A 15 -25.01 21.25 -8.04
C ALA A 15 -23.80 22.16 -7.80
N ILE A 16 -23.75 22.81 -6.64
CA ILE A 16 -22.57 23.55 -6.17
C ILE A 16 -21.98 22.80 -5.00
N TYR A 17 -20.69 22.44 -5.11
CA TYR A 17 -19.95 21.82 -4.02
C TYR A 17 -18.95 22.79 -3.40
N ALA A 18 -19.05 22.99 -2.07
CA ALA A 18 -18.14 23.83 -1.30
C ALA A 18 -17.57 23.06 -0.10
N ARG A 19 -16.28 23.31 0.25
CA ARG A 19 -15.62 22.65 1.38
C ARG A 19 -14.70 23.57 2.14
N LYS A 20 -14.71 23.45 3.50
CA LYS A 20 -13.79 24.10 4.41
C LYS A 20 -13.06 23.06 5.27
N SER A 21 -11.72 23.09 5.29
CA SER A 21 -10.89 22.09 5.98
C SER A 21 -10.71 22.35 7.49
N ARG A 22 -10.97 23.56 7.99
CA ARG A 22 -10.91 23.92 9.41
C ARG A 22 -12.04 24.86 9.77
N ILE A 23 -12.68 24.62 10.90
CA ILE A 23 -13.64 25.56 11.48
C ILE A 23 -12.83 26.70 12.11
N THR A 24 -12.73 27.83 11.42
CA THR A 24 -12.15 29.05 11.98
C THR A 24 -13.22 30.12 12.03
N HIS A 25 -13.30 30.86 13.13
CA HIS A 25 -14.28 31.92 13.33
C HIS A 25 -14.03 33.21 12.48
N LYS A 26 -12.95 33.21 11.68
CA LYS A 26 -12.63 34.32 10.77
C LYS A 26 -13.10 34.00 9.33
N GLY A 27 -14.18 34.65 8.91
CA GLY A 27 -14.69 34.72 7.54
C GLY A 27 -15.51 33.52 7.09
N ASP A 28 -16.65 33.76 6.50
CA ASP A 28 -17.50 32.77 5.83
C ASP A 28 -16.92 32.42 4.46
N SER A 29 -15.90 31.53 4.46
CA SER A 29 -15.19 31.17 3.22
C SER A 29 -16.01 30.27 2.30
N THR A 30 -17.00 29.55 2.84
CA THR A 30 -17.88 28.66 2.05
C THR A 30 -19.00 29.44 1.37
N GLY A 31 -19.63 30.41 2.04
CA GLY A 31 -20.61 31.30 1.42
C GLY A 31 -20.04 32.10 0.23
N ILE A 32 -18.78 32.57 0.34
CA ILE A 32 -18.07 33.21 -0.76
C ILE A 32 -17.84 32.24 -1.93
N GLN A 33 -17.42 31.02 -1.65
CA GLN A 33 -17.20 29.97 -2.67
C GLN A 33 -18.52 29.66 -3.40
N ILE A 34 -19.63 29.52 -2.67
CA ILE A 34 -20.93 29.18 -3.22
C ILE A 34 -21.38 30.34 -4.12
N LYS A 35 -21.30 31.61 -3.66
CA LYS A 35 -21.67 32.76 -4.46
C LYS A 35 -20.90 32.89 -5.76
N GLN A 36 -19.55 32.78 -5.70
CA GLN A 36 -18.71 32.86 -6.88
C GLN A 36 -18.96 31.69 -7.86
N SER A 37 -19.23 30.48 -7.33
CA SER A 37 -19.58 29.34 -8.15
C SER A 37 -20.94 29.49 -8.81
N ALA A 38 -21.92 30.08 -8.12
CA ALA A 38 -23.26 30.39 -8.66
C ALA A 38 -23.18 31.42 -9.79
N ASP A 39 -22.46 32.51 -9.59
CA ASP A 39 -22.27 33.57 -10.59
C ASP A 39 -21.58 33.01 -11.85
N PHE A 40 -20.54 32.18 -11.66
CA PHE A 40 -19.82 31.51 -12.73
C PHE A 40 -20.73 30.53 -13.50
N ALA A 41 -21.47 29.67 -12.79
CA ALA A 41 -22.38 28.70 -13.39
C ALA A 41 -23.50 29.41 -14.19
N SER A 42 -24.08 30.48 -13.64
CA SER A 42 -25.12 31.26 -14.31
C SER A 42 -24.63 31.83 -15.64
N SER A 43 -23.39 32.34 -15.66
CA SER A 43 -22.77 32.87 -16.88
C SER A 43 -22.46 31.76 -17.90
N GLN A 44 -21.88 30.62 -17.47
CA GLN A 44 -21.47 29.55 -18.36
C GLN A 44 -22.62 28.72 -18.94
N LEU A 45 -23.68 28.54 -18.15
CA LEU A 45 -24.87 27.75 -18.52
C LEU A 45 -26.07 28.57 -18.96
N GLN A 46 -25.95 29.89 -18.96
CA GLN A 46 -27.03 30.84 -19.31
C GLN A 46 -28.32 30.58 -18.51
N LEU A 47 -28.16 30.47 -17.17
CA LEU A 47 -29.27 30.15 -16.27
C LEU A 47 -30.13 31.41 -16.00
N PRO A 48 -31.43 31.20 -15.69
CA PRO A 48 -32.29 32.32 -15.25
C PRO A 48 -31.75 32.98 -13.98
N PRO A 49 -32.06 34.29 -13.75
CA PRO A 49 -31.62 35.00 -12.54
C PRO A 49 -32.06 34.36 -11.22
N ASP A 50 -33.21 33.69 -11.22
CA ASP A 50 -33.84 33.06 -10.05
C ASP A 50 -33.58 31.56 -10.00
N TYR A 51 -32.48 31.06 -10.61
CA TYR A 51 -32.19 29.65 -10.65
C TYR A 51 -31.79 29.12 -9.28
N GLU A 52 -32.46 28.07 -8.79
CA GLU A 52 -32.15 27.40 -7.53
C GLU A 52 -31.08 26.34 -7.71
N PHE A 53 -29.93 26.54 -7.06
CA PHE A 53 -28.82 25.58 -7.07
C PHE A 53 -28.97 24.54 -5.97
N MET A 54 -28.59 23.30 -6.25
CA MET A 54 -28.44 22.23 -5.25
C MET A 54 -27.10 22.44 -4.53
N ILE A 55 -27.12 22.80 -3.26
CA ILE A 55 -25.91 23.13 -2.50
C ILE A 55 -25.50 21.95 -1.64
N TYR A 56 -24.22 21.55 -1.75
CA TYR A 56 -23.57 20.50 -0.98
C TYR A 56 -22.34 21.09 -0.27
N GLU A 57 -22.34 21.05 1.07
CA GLU A 57 -21.33 21.75 1.86
C GLU A 57 -20.75 20.89 2.98
N ASP A 58 -19.46 20.53 2.88
CA ASP A 58 -18.73 19.82 3.92
C ASP A 58 -17.84 20.76 4.74
N LYS A 59 -18.11 20.87 6.06
CA LYS A 59 -17.36 21.71 7.00
C LYS A 59 -16.53 20.87 7.97
N GLY A 60 -15.26 21.27 8.17
CA GLY A 60 -14.39 20.69 9.19
C GLY A 60 -13.78 19.33 8.84
N LEU A 61 -13.99 18.81 7.62
CA LEU A 61 -13.55 17.51 7.18
C LEU A 61 -12.33 17.65 6.26
N SER A 62 -11.26 16.90 6.58
CA SER A 62 -10.00 16.93 5.83
C SER A 62 -9.66 15.61 5.15
N GLY A 63 -10.49 14.59 5.28
CA GLY A 63 -10.23 13.21 4.93
C GLY A 63 -10.55 12.81 3.49
N TYR A 64 -10.63 11.51 3.30
CA TYR A 64 -11.02 10.84 2.07
C TYR A 64 -12.47 11.18 1.68
N TYR A 65 -12.90 10.81 0.48
CA TYR A 65 -14.27 11.00 0.01
C TYR A 65 -15.33 10.36 0.92
N SER A 66 -15.02 9.20 1.52
CA SER A 66 -15.90 8.51 2.49
C SER A 66 -16.29 9.35 3.71
N ASP A 67 -15.43 10.32 4.09
CA ASP A 67 -15.64 11.16 5.27
C ASP A 67 -16.40 12.46 4.97
N ARG A 68 -17.01 12.58 3.76
CA ARG A 68 -17.67 13.78 3.27
C ARG A 68 -19.12 13.49 2.94
N PRO A 69 -20.03 13.59 3.90
CA PRO A 69 -21.43 13.16 3.73
C PRO A 69 -22.17 13.92 2.62
N ASP A 70 -21.96 15.22 2.48
CA ASP A 70 -22.62 15.99 1.42
C ASP A 70 -22.02 15.69 0.04
N PHE A 71 -20.71 15.43 -0.04
CA PHE A 71 -20.10 14.95 -1.27
C PHE A 71 -20.68 13.60 -1.71
N GLN A 72 -20.82 12.66 -0.77
CA GLN A 72 -21.43 11.36 -1.04
C GLN A 72 -22.88 11.49 -1.49
N LYS A 73 -23.65 12.35 -0.83
CA LYS A 73 -25.02 12.67 -1.24
C LYS A 73 -25.07 13.21 -2.66
N MET A 74 -24.15 14.11 -3.03
CA MET A 74 -24.05 14.63 -4.39
C MET A 74 -23.78 13.52 -5.40
N LEU A 75 -22.87 12.56 -5.11
CA LEU A 75 -22.58 11.43 -6.00
C LEU A 75 -23.82 10.55 -6.20
N HIS A 76 -24.57 10.24 -5.14
CA HIS A 76 -25.82 9.49 -5.24
C HIS A 76 -26.90 10.24 -6.04
N ASP A 77 -26.99 11.57 -5.90
CA ASP A 77 -27.94 12.37 -6.67
C ASP A 77 -27.53 12.44 -8.16
N ILE A 78 -26.21 12.34 -8.47
CA ILE A 78 -25.71 12.16 -9.83
C ILE A 78 -26.14 10.80 -10.40
N GLU A 79 -25.95 9.70 -9.65
CA GLU A 79 -26.39 8.35 -10.06
C GLU A 79 -27.90 8.28 -10.28
N ALA A 80 -28.67 8.99 -9.45
CA ALA A 80 -30.13 9.11 -9.59
C ALA A 80 -30.56 9.98 -10.78
N GLY A 81 -29.60 10.54 -11.56
CA GLY A 81 -29.89 11.37 -12.72
C GLY A 81 -30.51 12.74 -12.40
N LYS A 82 -30.32 13.27 -11.20
CA LYS A 82 -30.88 14.58 -10.78
C LYS A 82 -30.00 15.76 -11.16
N ILE A 83 -28.71 15.55 -11.45
CA ILE A 83 -27.71 16.58 -11.64
C ILE A 83 -27.16 16.51 -13.08
N ARG A 84 -27.09 17.65 -13.77
CA ARG A 84 -26.48 17.82 -15.10
C ARG A 84 -25.10 18.49 -15.07
N ALA A 85 -24.81 19.25 -14.01
CA ALA A 85 -23.53 19.93 -13.86
C ALA A 85 -23.16 20.05 -12.38
N VAL A 86 -21.87 19.83 -12.08
CA VAL A 86 -21.26 20.08 -10.77
C VAL A 86 -20.34 21.28 -10.89
N VAL A 87 -20.47 22.22 -9.98
CA VAL A 87 -19.71 23.47 -9.94
C VAL A 87 -18.92 23.55 -8.65
N CYS A 88 -17.65 23.91 -8.74
CA CYS A 88 -16.82 24.20 -7.58
C CYS A 88 -15.95 25.44 -7.78
N TYR A 89 -15.53 26.03 -6.69
CA TYR A 89 -14.66 27.20 -6.76
C TYR A 89 -13.26 26.86 -7.24
N LYS A 90 -12.64 25.79 -6.68
CA LYS A 90 -11.31 25.27 -7.04
C LYS A 90 -11.31 23.75 -7.03
N LEU A 91 -10.45 23.14 -7.84
CA LEU A 91 -10.29 21.68 -7.91
C LEU A 91 -9.89 21.07 -6.56
N ASP A 92 -9.09 21.77 -5.75
CA ASP A 92 -8.66 21.30 -4.42
C ASP A 92 -9.82 21.20 -3.40
N ARG A 93 -10.97 21.81 -3.69
CA ARG A 93 -12.20 21.65 -2.92
C ARG A 93 -12.83 20.29 -3.16
N ILE A 94 -12.77 19.80 -4.38
CA ILE A 94 -13.30 18.47 -4.75
C ILE A 94 -12.30 17.40 -4.38
N SER A 95 -11.10 17.45 -4.93
CA SER A 95 -10.06 16.45 -4.65
C SER A 95 -8.69 17.08 -4.39
N ARG A 96 -7.93 16.44 -3.50
CA ARG A 96 -6.51 16.72 -3.27
C ARG A 96 -5.59 15.72 -3.97
N LYS A 97 -6.15 14.60 -4.42
CA LYS A 97 -5.42 13.57 -5.16
C LYS A 97 -5.81 13.64 -6.62
N THR A 98 -4.82 13.58 -7.48
CA THR A 98 -4.97 13.57 -8.92
C THR A 98 -5.74 12.36 -9.42
N SER A 99 -5.42 11.18 -8.90
CA SER A 99 -6.12 9.94 -9.23
C SER A 99 -7.62 10.02 -8.92
N ASP A 100 -7.96 10.60 -7.77
CA ASP A 100 -9.36 10.77 -7.37
C ASP A 100 -10.10 11.77 -8.26
N LEU A 101 -9.39 12.84 -8.71
CA LEU A 101 -9.95 13.83 -9.63
C LEU A 101 -10.24 13.21 -11.00
N LEU A 102 -9.32 12.41 -11.54
CA LEU A 102 -9.52 11.71 -12.81
C LEU A 102 -10.67 10.71 -12.73
N ARG A 103 -10.73 9.93 -11.65
CA ARG A 103 -11.86 9.00 -11.39
C ARG A 103 -13.18 9.74 -11.28
N LEU A 104 -13.19 10.94 -10.66
CA LEU A 104 -14.40 11.77 -10.60
C LEU A 104 -14.80 12.25 -12.01
N VAL A 105 -13.85 12.69 -12.82
CA VAL A 105 -14.16 13.12 -14.20
C VAL A 105 -14.74 11.98 -15.01
N ASP A 106 -14.16 10.77 -14.91
CA ASP A 106 -14.68 9.56 -15.57
C ASP A 106 -16.10 9.22 -15.07
N PHE A 107 -16.31 9.32 -13.75
CA PHE A 107 -17.62 9.12 -13.14
C PHE A 107 -18.65 10.13 -13.66
N LEU A 108 -18.32 11.42 -13.70
CA LEU A 108 -19.20 12.45 -14.21
C LEU A 108 -19.52 12.25 -15.71
N ASP A 109 -18.52 11.85 -16.50
CA ASP A 109 -18.70 11.54 -17.93
C ASP A 109 -19.62 10.32 -18.15
N LYS A 110 -19.55 9.31 -17.28
CA LYS A 110 -20.44 8.13 -17.33
C LYS A 110 -21.92 8.53 -17.20
N TYR A 111 -22.20 9.53 -16.35
CA TYR A 111 -23.58 10.00 -16.11
C TYR A 111 -23.95 11.26 -16.91
N ASP A 112 -23.10 11.65 -17.87
CA ASP A 112 -23.30 12.86 -18.71
C ASP A 112 -23.50 14.13 -17.86
N VAL A 113 -22.60 14.33 -16.90
CA VAL A 113 -22.58 15.47 -15.97
C VAL A 113 -21.35 16.33 -16.25
N ALA A 114 -21.54 17.62 -16.43
CA ALA A 114 -20.46 18.57 -16.65
C ALA A 114 -19.77 18.97 -15.34
N LEU A 115 -18.45 19.17 -15.38
CA LEU A 115 -17.69 19.77 -14.28
C LEU A 115 -17.30 21.21 -14.66
N LEU A 116 -17.66 22.17 -13.79
CA LEU A 116 -17.29 23.57 -13.92
C LEU A 116 -16.41 23.96 -12.74
N VAL A 117 -15.26 24.62 -13.03
CA VAL A 117 -14.32 25.10 -12.00
C VAL A 117 -14.10 26.59 -12.18
N CYS A 118 -14.53 27.37 -11.20
CA CYS A 118 -14.53 28.83 -11.25
C CYS A 118 -13.12 29.43 -11.37
N SER A 119 -12.17 29.05 -10.50
CA SER A 119 -10.83 29.66 -10.44
C SER A 119 -9.98 29.45 -11.68
N ASN A 120 -10.23 28.41 -12.44
CA ASN A 120 -9.44 28.03 -13.62
C ASN A 120 -10.24 28.26 -14.93
N ASN A 121 -11.45 28.79 -14.86
CA ASN A 121 -12.36 28.94 -15.98
C ASN A 121 -12.54 27.64 -16.80
N ILE A 122 -12.68 26.53 -16.09
CA ILE A 122 -12.81 25.19 -16.70
C ILE A 122 -14.28 24.85 -16.85
N ASN A 123 -14.64 24.37 -18.04
CA ASN A 123 -15.97 23.84 -18.35
C ASN A 123 -15.81 22.57 -19.19
N THR A 124 -16.08 21.39 -18.63
CA THR A 124 -15.86 20.09 -19.32
C THR A 124 -16.83 19.84 -20.47
N MET A 125 -17.85 20.66 -20.66
CA MET A 125 -18.67 20.65 -21.90
C MET A 125 -17.81 21.00 -23.12
N ILE A 126 -16.71 21.72 -22.93
CA ILE A 126 -15.73 22.08 -23.96
C ILE A 126 -14.62 21.03 -23.95
N SER A 127 -14.37 20.38 -25.10
CA SER A 127 -13.41 19.27 -25.21
C SER A 127 -11.98 19.63 -24.76
N THR A 128 -11.54 20.87 -25.00
CA THR A 128 -10.22 21.35 -24.56
C THR A 128 -10.07 21.43 -23.04
N SER A 129 -11.17 21.67 -22.32
CA SER A 129 -11.14 21.73 -20.84
C SER A 129 -10.87 20.39 -20.19
N LYS A 130 -11.27 19.27 -20.82
CA LYS A 130 -10.94 17.92 -20.32
C LYS A 130 -9.44 17.66 -20.38
N ILE A 131 -8.79 18.05 -21.49
CA ILE A 131 -7.34 17.96 -21.65
C ILE A 131 -6.65 18.83 -20.59
N MET A 132 -7.17 20.02 -20.33
CA MET A 132 -6.63 20.93 -19.31
C MET A 132 -6.70 20.31 -17.89
N ILE A 133 -7.81 19.65 -17.54
CA ILE A 133 -7.92 18.94 -16.26
C ILE A 133 -6.89 17.85 -16.15
N SER A 134 -6.73 17.00 -17.18
CA SER A 134 -5.74 15.94 -17.20
C SER A 134 -4.32 16.49 -17.04
N PHE A 135 -4.01 17.61 -17.70
CA PHE A 135 -2.70 18.26 -17.59
C PHE A 135 -2.45 18.82 -16.18
N LEU A 136 -3.44 19.55 -15.60
CA LEU A 136 -3.34 20.03 -14.22
C LEU A 136 -3.22 18.91 -13.21
N ALA A 137 -3.87 17.78 -13.48
CA ALA A 137 -3.77 16.60 -12.69
C ALA A 137 -2.33 16.02 -12.69
N ILE A 138 -1.72 15.87 -13.84
CA ILE A 138 -0.34 15.40 -13.99
C ILE A 138 0.66 16.34 -13.27
N ILE A 139 0.51 17.66 -13.40
CA ILE A 139 1.37 18.62 -12.70
C ILE A 139 1.24 18.47 -11.18
N ALA A 140 0.02 18.35 -10.67
CA ALA A 140 -0.21 18.19 -9.24
C ALA A 140 0.33 16.86 -8.68
N GLU A 141 0.38 15.81 -9.48
CA GLU A 141 1.03 14.53 -9.14
C GLU A 141 2.54 14.69 -9.09
N PHE A 142 3.11 15.29 -10.12
CA PHE A 142 4.54 15.58 -10.19
C PHE A 142 5.04 16.46 -9.03
N GLU A 143 4.31 17.52 -8.68
CA GLU A 143 4.65 18.35 -7.51
C GLU A 143 4.62 17.53 -6.20
N ARG A 144 3.66 16.62 -6.06
CA ARG A 144 3.58 15.74 -4.89
C ARG A 144 4.76 14.78 -4.80
N ASP A 145 5.14 14.19 -5.94
CA ASP A 145 6.24 13.23 -6.00
C ASP A 145 7.56 13.92 -5.64
N ILE A 146 7.80 15.13 -6.14
CA ILE A 146 8.97 15.93 -5.75
C ILE A 146 8.98 16.25 -4.25
N ILE A 147 7.82 16.57 -3.68
CA ILE A 147 7.72 16.84 -2.23
C ILE A 147 7.97 15.55 -1.45
N ALA A 148 7.42 14.41 -1.87
CA ALA A 148 7.62 13.12 -1.23
C ALA A 148 9.09 12.69 -1.29
N GLU A 149 9.76 12.85 -2.43
CA GLU A 149 11.19 12.60 -2.61
C GLU A 149 12.02 13.45 -1.64
N ARG A 150 11.80 14.76 -1.59
CA ARG A 150 12.50 15.66 -0.66
C ARG A 150 12.29 15.29 0.81
N ILE A 151 11.07 14.87 1.16
CA ILE A 151 10.78 14.40 2.53
C ILE A 151 11.55 13.11 2.79
N SER A 152 11.55 12.17 1.86
CA SER A 152 12.28 10.91 1.95
C SER A 152 13.79 11.15 2.14
N ASP A 153 14.39 11.97 1.30
CA ASP A 153 15.82 12.33 1.38
C ASP A 153 16.17 12.95 2.73
N ASN A 154 15.36 13.87 3.21
CA ASN A 154 15.56 14.49 4.52
C ASN A 154 15.42 13.47 5.66
N LEU A 155 14.46 12.53 5.58
CA LEU A 155 14.31 11.46 6.56
C LEU A 155 15.51 10.52 6.57
N VAL A 156 16.07 10.20 5.40
CA VAL A 156 17.29 9.41 5.26
C VAL A 156 18.48 10.10 5.96
N GLU A 157 18.69 11.39 5.72
CA GLU A 157 19.76 12.15 6.36
C GLU A 157 19.59 12.22 7.89
N LEU A 158 18.37 12.43 8.36
CA LEU A 158 18.09 12.40 9.81
C LEU A 158 18.31 11.01 10.43
N ALA A 159 17.99 9.94 9.67
CA ALA A 159 18.22 8.56 10.11
C ALA A 159 19.72 8.23 10.23
N LYS A 160 20.56 8.73 9.31
CA LYS A 160 22.01 8.61 9.39
C LYS A 160 22.60 9.24 10.65
N ASP A 161 21.95 10.28 11.19
CA ASP A 161 22.31 10.90 12.49
C ASP A 161 21.88 10.04 13.71
N GLY A 162 21.26 8.89 13.52
CA GLY A 162 20.79 8.01 14.59
C GLY A 162 19.59 8.56 15.38
N ARG A 163 18.77 9.44 14.77
CA ARG A 163 17.57 10.00 15.40
C ARG A 163 16.42 9.00 15.33
N TRP A 164 15.53 9.07 16.31
CA TRP A 164 14.26 8.35 16.21
C TRP A 164 13.33 9.04 15.21
N MET A 165 12.99 8.33 14.13
CA MET A 165 12.25 8.88 13.00
C MET A 165 10.73 8.94 13.22
N GLY A 166 10.26 8.63 14.41
CA GLY A 166 8.84 8.67 14.78
C GLY A 166 8.16 7.31 14.77
N GLY A 167 6.85 7.32 14.96
CA GLY A 167 6.06 6.11 15.19
C GLY A 167 5.98 5.73 16.67
N CYS A 168 5.33 4.59 16.96
CA CYS A 168 5.28 4.05 18.31
C CYS A 168 6.67 3.59 18.75
N ALA A 169 7.09 3.97 19.96
CA ALA A 169 8.32 3.46 20.54
C ALA A 169 8.25 1.91 20.64
N PRO A 170 9.35 1.20 20.31
CA PRO A 170 9.40 -0.23 20.52
C PRO A 170 9.19 -0.60 22.00
N THR A 171 8.69 -1.79 22.26
CA THR A 171 8.60 -2.32 23.62
C THR A 171 9.98 -2.27 24.31
N GLY A 172 10.07 -1.78 25.52
CA GLY A 172 11.35 -1.56 26.22
C GLY A 172 11.87 -0.13 26.08
N PHE A 173 11.20 0.70 25.29
CA PHE A 173 11.54 2.10 25.09
C PHE A 173 10.34 3.02 25.23
N SER A 174 10.60 4.24 25.69
CA SER A 174 9.75 5.42 25.56
C SER A 174 10.45 6.49 24.70
N THR A 175 9.74 7.55 24.38
CA THR A 175 10.34 8.66 23.62
C THR A 175 10.42 9.93 24.46
N TYR A 176 11.53 10.65 24.35
CA TYR A 176 11.66 12.00 24.90
C TYR A 176 12.07 12.99 23.81
N ARG A 177 11.70 14.26 24.02
CA ARG A 177 11.96 15.32 23.05
C ARG A 177 12.94 16.33 23.60
N VAL A 178 13.96 16.63 22.81
CA VAL A 178 14.91 17.71 23.08
C VAL A 178 14.60 18.84 22.09
N THR A 179 14.33 20.04 22.62
CA THR A 179 14.12 21.25 21.81
C THR A 179 15.41 22.02 21.74
N MET A 180 15.93 22.21 20.54
CA MET A 180 17.12 23.00 20.26
C MET A 180 16.75 24.30 19.56
N GLY A 181 17.50 25.38 19.84
CA GLY A 181 17.31 26.70 19.24
C GLY A 181 16.38 27.62 20.03
N THR A 182 16.38 28.89 19.65
CA THR A 182 15.61 29.96 20.29
C THR A 182 14.71 30.68 19.31
N GLY A 183 13.54 31.14 19.74
CA GLY A 183 12.61 31.93 18.92
C GLY A 183 11.92 31.11 17.83
N LYS A 184 11.91 31.62 16.58
CA LYS A 184 11.23 30.98 15.44
C LYS A 184 11.95 29.76 14.89
N ASN A 185 13.21 29.54 15.25
CA ASN A 185 14.05 28.44 14.77
C ASN A 185 14.15 27.29 15.80
N LYS A 186 13.09 27.03 16.53
CA LYS A 186 13.02 25.88 17.44
C LYS A 186 12.88 24.59 16.63
N THR A 187 13.86 23.71 16.74
CA THR A 187 13.81 22.34 16.19
C THR A 187 13.64 21.36 17.34
N SER A 188 12.68 20.46 17.23
CA SER A 188 12.44 19.40 18.21
C SER A 188 12.94 18.08 17.67
N ILE A 189 13.83 17.43 18.41
CA ILE A 189 14.40 16.12 18.06
C ILE A 189 13.87 15.10 19.05
N THR A 190 13.43 13.97 18.56
CA THR A 190 12.91 12.86 19.37
C THR A 190 13.98 11.77 19.49
N TYR A 191 14.20 11.27 20.68
CA TYR A 191 15.10 10.16 20.98
C TYR A 191 14.36 9.06 21.74
N LEU A 192 14.91 7.84 21.71
CA LEU A 192 14.46 6.73 22.53
C LEU A 192 15.11 6.81 23.92
N GLN A 193 14.36 6.39 24.92
CA GLN A 193 14.80 6.23 26.31
C GLN A 193 14.37 4.85 26.81
N THR A 194 15.23 4.15 27.52
CA THR A 194 14.96 2.81 28.05
C THR A 194 13.92 2.85 29.18
N GLU A 195 12.98 1.91 29.14
CA GLU A 195 11.99 1.66 30.20
C GLU A 195 12.37 0.37 30.93
N GLU A 196 12.83 0.45 32.16
CA GLU A 196 13.45 -0.66 32.89
C GLU A 196 12.54 -1.88 33.07
N ASP A 197 11.24 -1.66 33.34
CA ASP A 197 10.27 -2.75 33.51
C ASP A 197 10.09 -3.54 32.20
N GLU A 198 9.99 -2.85 31.09
CA GLU A 198 9.83 -3.47 29.77
C GLU A 198 11.16 -4.05 29.25
N LYS A 199 12.31 -3.43 29.55
CA LYS A 199 13.65 -3.93 29.25
C LYS A 199 13.84 -5.33 29.82
N THR A 200 13.44 -5.54 31.09
CA THR A 200 13.52 -6.86 31.75
C THR A 200 12.73 -7.93 30.97
N MET A 201 11.57 -7.59 30.47
CA MET A 201 10.76 -8.47 29.62
C MET A 201 11.46 -8.79 28.29
N VAL A 202 12.01 -7.79 27.60
CA VAL A 202 12.74 -7.98 26.34
C VAL A 202 13.95 -8.89 26.55
N LEU A 203 14.74 -8.67 27.60
CA LEU A 203 15.86 -9.54 27.99
C LEU A 203 15.40 -10.99 28.22
N ALA A 204 14.25 -11.19 28.89
CA ALA A 204 13.69 -12.50 29.11
C ALA A 204 13.26 -13.18 27.79
N ILE A 205 12.73 -12.42 26.82
CA ILE A 205 12.39 -12.93 25.48
C ILE A 205 13.64 -13.42 24.76
N PHE A 206 14.69 -12.61 24.65
CA PHE A 206 15.95 -13.01 24.00
C PHE A 206 16.59 -14.24 24.67
N LYS A 207 16.68 -14.24 25.99
CA LYS A 207 17.20 -15.38 26.76
C LYS A 207 16.38 -16.67 26.52
N SER A 208 15.05 -16.55 26.45
CA SER A 208 14.17 -17.71 26.23
C SER A 208 14.32 -18.27 24.81
N ILE A 209 14.40 -17.40 23.78
CA ILE A 209 14.59 -17.83 22.39
C ILE A 209 15.94 -18.54 22.23
N ARG A 210 17.02 -17.98 22.79
CA ARG A 210 18.36 -18.59 22.76
C ARG A 210 18.39 -19.97 23.43
N LYS A 211 17.81 -20.07 24.65
CA LYS A 211 17.79 -21.31 25.42
C LYS A 211 16.94 -22.40 24.78
N LEU A 212 15.75 -22.05 24.27
CA LEU A 212 14.76 -23.02 23.79
C LEU A 212 14.83 -23.25 22.27
N ARG A 213 15.52 -22.39 21.53
CA ARG A 213 15.62 -22.38 20.05
C ARG A 213 14.25 -22.56 19.38
N SER A 214 13.20 -21.97 19.99
CA SER A 214 11.80 -22.13 19.59
C SER A 214 10.96 -20.95 20.03
N LEU A 215 10.29 -20.29 19.08
CA LEU A 215 9.35 -19.19 19.38
C LEU A 215 8.14 -19.66 20.19
N SER A 216 7.59 -20.85 19.89
CA SER A 216 6.46 -21.41 20.63
C SER A 216 6.82 -21.76 22.06
N GLY A 217 8.06 -22.26 22.28
CA GLY A 217 8.59 -22.54 23.62
C GLY A 217 8.80 -21.25 24.41
N ALA A 218 9.43 -20.25 23.80
CA ALA A 218 9.64 -18.94 24.40
C ALA A 218 8.29 -18.26 24.75
N LEU A 219 7.30 -18.33 23.87
CA LEU A 219 5.97 -17.77 24.11
C LEU A 219 5.31 -18.37 25.36
N LYS A 220 5.36 -19.70 25.52
CA LYS A 220 4.78 -20.36 26.71
C LYS A 220 5.42 -19.86 28.02
N PHE A 221 6.73 -19.63 27.99
CA PHE A 221 7.45 -19.12 29.16
C PHE A 221 7.10 -17.64 29.43
N ILE A 222 7.12 -16.81 28.39
CA ILE A 222 6.86 -15.35 28.51
C ILE A 222 5.43 -15.06 28.92
N SER A 223 4.43 -15.75 28.35
CA SER A 223 3.00 -15.53 28.64
C SER A 223 2.61 -15.84 30.09
N GLN A 224 3.43 -16.59 30.82
CA GLN A 224 3.17 -16.85 32.25
C GLN A 224 3.48 -15.65 33.14
N THR A 225 4.45 -14.82 32.72
CA THR A 225 5.00 -13.75 33.58
C THR A 225 4.71 -12.35 33.04
N TYR A 226 4.70 -12.19 31.71
CA TYR A 226 4.66 -10.89 31.07
C TYR A 226 3.44 -10.73 30.17
N LYS A 227 2.92 -9.50 30.11
CA LYS A 227 1.83 -9.07 29.23
C LYS A 227 2.30 -7.93 28.32
N THR A 228 1.59 -7.71 27.22
CA THR A 228 1.83 -6.55 26.34
C THR A 228 1.45 -5.25 27.05
N LYS A 229 1.88 -4.09 26.52
CA LYS A 229 1.49 -2.73 27.02
C LYS A 229 -0.02 -2.57 27.23
N ASN A 230 -0.84 -3.29 26.46
CA ASN A 230 -2.30 -3.25 26.53
C ASN A 230 -2.89 -4.37 27.41
N GLY A 231 -2.10 -5.03 28.23
CA GLY A 231 -2.52 -6.10 29.16
C GLY A 231 -2.90 -7.41 28.47
N LYS A 232 -2.68 -7.55 27.15
CA LYS A 232 -3.00 -8.78 26.39
C LYS A 232 -1.83 -9.77 26.44
N ASP A 233 -2.13 -11.02 26.08
CA ASP A 233 -1.09 -12.03 25.91
C ASP A 233 -0.23 -11.73 24.67
N HIS A 234 1.05 -12.09 24.76
CA HIS A 234 1.93 -12.07 23.62
C HIS A 234 1.53 -13.16 22.60
N THR A 235 1.82 -12.89 21.34
CA THR A 235 1.65 -13.84 20.24
C THR A 235 3.02 -14.23 19.69
N ILE A 236 3.10 -15.33 18.91
CA ILE A 236 4.34 -15.70 18.21
C ILE A 236 4.84 -14.56 17.33
N LEU A 237 3.92 -13.86 16.66
CA LEU A 237 4.24 -12.73 15.80
C LEU A 237 4.83 -11.58 16.61
N SER A 238 4.21 -11.20 17.74
CA SER A 238 4.74 -10.11 18.58
C SER A 238 6.12 -10.44 19.18
N LEU A 239 6.40 -11.70 19.54
CA LEU A 239 7.73 -12.09 19.97
C LEU A 239 8.74 -12.02 18.82
N LYS A 240 8.36 -12.45 17.63
CA LYS A 240 9.19 -12.35 16.43
C LYS A 240 9.53 -10.89 16.12
N ASP A 241 8.54 -10.00 16.14
CA ASP A 241 8.73 -8.57 15.86
C ASP A 241 9.68 -7.92 16.88
N ILE A 242 9.55 -8.27 18.17
CA ILE A 242 10.48 -7.82 19.20
C ILE A 242 11.88 -8.38 18.92
N ALA A 243 12.02 -9.68 18.70
CA ALA A 243 13.33 -10.31 18.52
C ALA A 243 14.05 -9.88 17.23
N ARG A 244 13.31 -9.54 16.16
CA ARG A 244 13.85 -9.01 14.90
C ARG A 244 14.24 -7.52 14.98
N ASN A 245 13.85 -6.82 16.03
CA ASN A 245 14.10 -5.38 16.10
C ASN A 245 15.54 -5.06 16.48
N PRO A 246 16.34 -4.42 15.62
CA PRO A 246 17.74 -4.11 15.88
C PRO A 246 17.96 -2.98 16.89
N ASN A 247 16.93 -2.19 17.23
CA ASN A 247 17.07 -1.09 18.19
C ASN A 247 17.45 -1.57 19.61
N TYR A 248 17.28 -2.87 19.92
CA TYR A 248 17.76 -3.44 21.19
C TYR A 248 19.24 -3.79 21.18
N CYS A 249 19.80 -3.98 19.98
CA CYS A 249 21.17 -4.40 19.78
C CYS A 249 22.14 -3.29 20.12
N THR A 250 23.17 -3.63 20.86
CA THR A 250 24.32 -2.74 21.09
C THR A 250 25.09 -2.56 19.79
N ALA A 251 25.48 -1.34 19.47
CA ALA A 251 26.30 -1.02 18.30
C ALA A 251 27.76 -1.42 18.56
N ASP A 252 28.07 -2.71 18.52
CA ASP A 252 29.38 -3.30 18.69
C ASP A 252 29.89 -3.94 17.39
N GLN A 253 31.07 -4.56 17.42
CA GLN A 253 31.70 -5.14 16.25
C GLN A 253 30.91 -6.33 15.66
N ASP A 254 30.30 -7.17 16.51
CA ASP A 254 29.47 -8.29 16.05
C ASP A 254 28.25 -7.79 15.29
N ALA A 255 27.63 -6.71 15.73
CA ALA A 255 26.52 -6.04 15.05
C ALA A 255 26.97 -5.43 13.72
N TYR A 256 28.14 -4.76 13.68
CA TYR A 256 28.69 -4.21 12.44
C TYR A 256 28.91 -5.32 11.39
N GLU A 257 29.58 -6.41 11.76
CA GLU A 257 29.87 -7.53 10.86
C GLU A 257 28.57 -8.15 10.30
N TYR A 258 27.54 -8.34 11.12
CA TYR A 258 26.24 -8.87 10.71
C TYR A 258 25.60 -8.08 9.58
N PHE A 259 25.58 -6.72 9.69
CA PHE A 259 24.99 -5.87 8.68
C PHE A 259 25.90 -5.70 7.46
N TYR A 260 27.20 -5.68 7.64
CA TYR A 260 28.18 -5.60 6.56
C TYR A 260 28.10 -6.80 5.63
N GLU A 261 28.06 -8.01 6.18
CA GLU A 261 27.93 -9.26 5.42
C GLU A 261 26.62 -9.35 4.62
N ARG A 262 25.59 -8.64 5.06
CA ARG A 262 24.26 -8.61 4.41
C ARG A 262 24.04 -7.39 3.53
N ASN A 263 25.10 -6.65 3.22
CA ASN A 263 25.08 -5.43 2.42
C ASN A 263 24.16 -4.33 2.96
N GLY A 264 23.92 -4.30 4.27
CA GLY A 264 23.16 -3.23 4.91
C GLY A 264 23.84 -1.87 4.70
N ASN A 265 23.03 -0.81 4.52
CA ASN A 265 23.56 0.54 4.32
C ASN A 265 24.02 1.13 5.67
N ILE A 266 25.28 0.83 6.06
CA ILE A 266 25.89 1.28 7.30
C ILE A 266 26.40 2.71 7.10
N CYS A 267 25.89 3.66 7.92
CA CYS A 267 26.16 5.09 7.78
C CYS A 267 27.27 5.62 8.71
N LYS A 268 27.91 4.73 9.46
CA LYS A 268 28.97 5.07 10.44
C LYS A 268 30.19 4.20 10.22
N ASP A 269 31.36 4.74 10.57
CA ASP A 269 32.60 3.98 10.46
C ASP A 269 32.62 2.82 11.47
N GLN A 270 33.32 1.73 11.11
CA GLN A 270 33.47 0.56 11.97
C GLN A 270 34.01 0.91 13.36
N SER A 271 34.91 1.89 13.46
CA SER A 271 35.52 2.34 14.70
C SER A 271 34.51 3.00 15.68
N GLU A 272 33.37 3.48 15.19
CA GLU A 272 32.31 4.06 16.01
C GLU A 272 31.44 3.00 16.68
N PHE A 273 31.51 1.73 16.23
CA PHE A 273 30.79 0.61 16.83
C PHE A 273 31.51 0.10 18.09
N ASP A 274 31.60 0.95 19.08
CA ASP A 274 32.34 0.75 20.33
C ASP A 274 31.50 0.09 21.45
N GLY A 275 30.22 -0.15 21.21
CA GLY A 275 29.30 -0.75 22.17
C GLY A 275 28.70 0.23 23.17
N THR A 276 28.89 1.53 23.01
CA THR A 276 28.36 2.55 23.94
C THR A 276 26.85 2.77 23.77
N TYR A 277 26.35 2.75 22.53
CA TYR A 277 24.97 3.03 22.17
C TYR A 277 24.30 1.86 21.48
N GLY A 278 22.97 1.94 21.35
CA GLY A 278 22.18 1.00 20.56
C GLY A 278 22.13 1.36 19.07
N LEU A 279 21.75 0.40 18.23
CA LEU A 279 21.53 0.63 16.82
C LEU A 279 20.25 1.45 16.57
N ALA A 280 20.30 2.36 15.62
CA ALA A 280 19.14 3.05 15.07
C ALA A 280 18.99 2.62 13.62
N VAL A 281 17.93 1.87 13.32
CA VAL A 281 17.71 1.34 11.97
C VAL A 281 16.40 1.89 11.41
N TYR A 282 16.49 2.45 10.20
CA TYR A 282 15.39 3.03 9.45
C TYR A 282 15.14 2.27 8.14
N ASN A 283 13.96 2.48 7.53
CA ASN A 283 13.54 1.89 6.25
C ASN A 283 13.40 0.35 6.27
N ARG A 284 12.95 -0.20 7.41
CA ARG A 284 12.79 -1.65 7.60
C ARG A 284 11.52 -2.21 6.96
N THR A 285 10.49 -1.40 6.85
CA THR A 285 9.17 -1.83 6.38
C THR A 285 8.61 -0.84 5.37
N GLU A 286 7.84 -1.34 4.43
CA GLU A 286 7.05 -0.55 3.50
C GLU A 286 5.56 -0.71 3.81
N GLN A 287 4.82 0.38 3.66
CA GLN A 287 3.37 0.40 3.84
C GLN A 287 2.71 0.75 2.53
N GLU A 288 2.01 -0.19 1.96
CA GLU A 288 1.18 0.03 0.77
C GLU A 288 -0.30 0.04 1.13
N LYS A 289 -1.04 0.94 0.49
CA LYS A 289 -2.49 0.92 0.50
C LYS A 289 -2.97 0.28 -0.79
N LEU A 290 -3.39 -0.97 -0.69
CA LEU A 290 -4.01 -1.66 -1.80
C LEU A 290 -5.52 -1.39 -1.80
N GLU A 291 -6.05 -1.12 -2.98
CA GLU A 291 -7.49 -0.98 -3.18
C GLU A 291 -8.13 -2.38 -3.13
N ASP A 292 -9.19 -2.53 -2.33
CA ASP A 292 -9.95 -3.77 -2.20
C ASP A 292 -10.71 -4.06 -3.52
N GLU A 293 -10.89 -5.33 -3.87
CA GLU A 293 -11.65 -5.75 -5.05
C GLU A 293 -13.11 -5.25 -5.03
N ASP A 294 -13.68 -5.09 -3.84
CA ASP A 294 -15.02 -4.56 -3.62
C ASP A 294 -15.06 -3.03 -3.51
N SER A 295 -13.94 -2.34 -3.82
CA SER A 295 -13.85 -0.89 -3.77
C SER A 295 -14.60 -0.26 -4.92
N THR A 296 -15.43 0.73 -4.60
CA THR A 296 -16.10 1.57 -5.62
C THR A 296 -15.64 3.01 -5.50
N PHE A 297 -15.89 3.82 -6.53
CA PHE A 297 -15.57 5.25 -6.46
C PHE A 297 -16.31 5.96 -5.32
N ILE A 298 -17.55 5.55 -5.04
CA ILE A 298 -18.40 6.12 -3.97
C ILE A 298 -17.96 5.60 -2.60
N GLU A 299 -17.67 4.29 -2.49
CA GLU A 299 -17.25 3.64 -1.25
C GLU A 299 -15.84 3.02 -1.43
N PRO A 300 -14.78 3.84 -1.37
CA PRO A 300 -13.43 3.33 -1.53
C PRO A 300 -12.99 2.54 -0.30
N LYS A 301 -12.61 1.29 -0.50
CA LYS A 301 -12.07 0.41 0.53
C LYS A 301 -10.60 0.15 0.27
N PHE A 302 -9.78 0.34 1.31
CA PHE A 302 -8.34 0.13 1.23
C PHE A 302 -7.87 -0.82 2.32
N ALA A 303 -7.07 -1.81 1.95
CA ALA A 303 -6.30 -2.62 2.87
C ALA A 303 -4.89 -2.01 3.03
N GLN A 304 -4.41 -1.90 4.26
CA GLN A 304 -3.01 -1.59 4.51
C GLN A 304 -2.21 -2.88 4.56
N VAL A 305 -1.21 -2.99 3.69
CA VAL A 305 -0.27 -4.10 3.66
C VAL A 305 1.09 -3.56 4.15
N HIS A 306 1.68 -4.28 5.12
CA HIS A 306 3.01 -4.01 5.63
C HIS A 306 3.93 -5.12 5.11
N THR A 307 4.97 -4.74 4.42
CA THR A 307 5.97 -5.67 3.88
C THR A 307 7.33 -5.34 4.48
N ASP A 308 8.04 -6.36 4.98
CA ASP A 308 9.41 -6.19 5.45
C ASP A 308 10.33 -6.01 4.24
N LYS A 309 11.21 -5.01 4.30
CA LYS A 309 12.22 -4.76 3.29
C LYS A 309 13.47 -5.61 3.54
N PRO A 310 14.21 -5.97 2.49
CA PRO A 310 15.47 -6.67 2.64
C PRO A 310 16.51 -5.80 3.35
N ILE A 311 17.50 -6.42 3.99
CA ILE A 311 18.47 -5.74 4.86
C ILE A 311 19.37 -4.75 4.10
N ASP A 312 19.61 -4.99 2.81
CA ASP A 312 20.39 -4.10 1.95
C ASP A 312 19.72 -2.73 1.69
N GLU A 313 18.41 -2.63 1.91
CA GLU A 313 17.68 -1.35 1.87
C GLU A 313 17.63 -0.65 3.24
N TRP A 314 18.04 -1.31 4.33
CA TRP A 314 17.99 -0.73 5.66
C TRP A 314 19.08 0.31 5.84
N ILE A 315 18.76 1.43 6.48
CA ILE A 315 19.71 2.46 6.87
C ILE A 315 20.11 2.19 8.32
N VAL A 316 21.35 1.75 8.50
CA VAL A 316 21.88 1.35 9.81
C VAL A 316 22.78 2.45 10.34
N SER A 317 22.44 3.01 11.48
CA SER A 317 23.20 4.03 12.17
C SER A 317 23.29 3.74 13.67
N ILE A 318 24.11 4.50 14.38
CA ILE A 318 24.24 4.43 15.83
C ILE A 318 23.27 5.42 16.45
N GLY A 319 22.36 4.92 17.30
CA GLY A 319 21.39 5.74 18.02
C GLY A 319 22.02 6.51 19.18
N LYS A 320 21.17 7.27 19.90
CA LYS A 320 21.56 7.93 21.16
C LYS A 320 20.87 7.30 22.38
N HIS A 321 20.35 6.11 22.21
CA HIS A 321 19.75 5.30 23.27
C HIS A 321 20.69 4.15 23.65
N GLU A 322 20.48 3.61 24.83
CA GLU A 322 21.22 2.43 25.29
C GLU A 322 20.79 1.19 24.53
N GLY A 323 21.73 0.47 23.88
CA GLY A 323 21.53 -0.90 23.40
C GLY A 323 21.78 -1.83 24.58
N PHE A 324 20.81 -2.68 24.90
CA PHE A 324 20.92 -3.54 26.07
C PHE A 324 21.01 -5.06 25.74
N ILE A 325 21.03 -5.39 24.44
CA ILE A 325 21.32 -6.74 23.96
C ILE A 325 22.67 -6.70 23.24
N PRO A 326 23.73 -7.39 23.74
CA PRO A 326 25.02 -7.46 23.04
C PRO A 326 24.86 -7.97 21.61
N GLY A 327 25.64 -7.42 20.66
CA GLY A 327 25.57 -7.76 19.24
C GLY A 327 25.62 -9.26 18.99
N LYS A 328 26.55 -9.95 19.62
CA LYS A 328 26.68 -11.40 19.55
C LYS A 328 25.39 -12.15 19.94
N GLU A 329 24.71 -11.71 21.00
CA GLU A 329 23.47 -12.34 21.44
C GLU A 329 22.30 -12.05 20.53
N TRP A 330 22.26 -10.83 19.99
CA TRP A 330 21.25 -10.41 19.04
C TRP A 330 21.40 -11.19 17.72
N VAL A 331 22.61 -11.30 17.18
CA VAL A 331 22.96 -12.06 15.98
C VAL A 331 22.57 -13.54 16.11
N GLU A 332 22.94 -14.17 17.24
CA GLU A 332 22.55 -15.57 17.51
C GLU A 332 21.03 -15.77 17.43
N VAL A 333 20.27 -14.81 17.95
CA VAL A 333 18.80 -14.86 17.86
C VAL A 333 18.32 -14.71 16.43
N GLN A 334 18.94 -13.85 15.59
CA GLN A 334 18.57 -13.74 14.17
C GLN A 334 18.80 -15.07 13.45
N GLU A 335 19.93 -15.72 13.65
CA GLU A 335 20.23 -17.04 13.06
C GLU A 335 19.22 -18.11 13.48
N ILE A 336 18.81 -18.11 14.76
CA ILE A 336 17.76 -19.01 15.24
C ILE A 336 16.43 -18.72 14.53
N LEU A 337 16.06 -17.47 14.35
CA LEU A 337 14.83 -17.09 13.69
C LEU A 337 14.83 -17.45 12.20
N ASP A 338 15.97 -17.24 11.52
CA ASP A 338 16.16 -17.62 10.11
C ASP A 338 16.04 -19.14 9.94
N ALA A 339 16.69 -19.92 10.81
CA ALA A 339 16.58 -21.37 10.79
C ALA A 339 15.15 -21.89 11.07
N ILE A 340 14.39 -21.18 11.89
CA ILE A 340 12.96 -21.47 12.13
C ILE A 340 12.15 -21.18 10.87
N GLU A 341 12.36 -20.04 10.23
CA GLU A 341 11.66 -19.65 9.00
C GLU A 341 11.93 -20.62 7.86
N ASP A 342 13.20 -20.99 7.65
CA ASP A 342 13.59 -21.98 6.66
C ASP A 342 12.93 -23.33 6.88
N LYS A 343 12.78 -23.72 8.14
CA LYS A 343 12.07 -24.95 8.49
C LYS A 343 10.57 -24.89 8.16
N TYR A 344 9.93 -23.74 8.37
CA TYR A 344 8.51 -23.54 8.04
C TYR A 344 8.27 -23.32 6.55
N ASN A 345 9.21 -22.71 5.85
CA ASN A 345 9.13 -22.47 4.40
C ASN A 345 9.49 -23.73 3.57
N ARG A 346 10.07 -24.76 4.18
CA ARG A 346 10.24 -26.04 3.50
C ARG A 346 8.86 -26.61 3.16
N PRO A 347 8.62 -26.94 1.89
CA PRO A 347 7.36 -27.61 1.55
C PRO A 347 7.26 -28.87 2.43
N HIS A 348 6.19 -28.94 3.23
CA HIS A 348 5.88 -30.15 3.98
C HIS A 348 5.71 -31.29 2.98
N ARG A 349 6.76 -32.09 2.78
CA ARG A 349 6.66 -33.35 2.08
C ARG A 349 5.91 -34.31 3.01
N ALA A 350 4.58 -34.26 2.92
CA ALA A 350 3.79 -35.36 3.45
C ALA A 350 4.18 -36.60 2.62
N THR A 351 4.87 -37.53 3.24
CA THR A 351 5.43 -38.75 2.61
C THR A 351 4.35 -39.60 1.92
N ASN A 352 3.08 -39.37 2.18
CA ASN A 352 1.96 -40.20 1.72
C ASN A 352 0.91 -39.44 0.88
N ALA A 353 1.11 -38.15 0.57
CA ALA A 353 0.17 -37.34 -0.17
C ALA A 353 0.83 -36.84 -1.47
N LEU A 354 0.39 -37.38 -2.59
CA LEU A 354 0.95 -37.13 -3.92
C LEU A 354 0.89 -35.63 -4.30
N LEU A 355 -0.24 -34.98 -4.02
CA LEU A 355 -0.50 -33.60 -4.40
C LEU A 355 -0.12 -32.60 -3.29
N SER A 356 0.71 -33.02 -2.33
CA SER A 356 1.18 -32.13 -1.27
C SER A 356 1.90 -30.92 -1.86
N GLY A 357 1.37 -29.73 -1.57
CA GLY A 357 1.94 -28.48 -2.05
C GLY A 357 1.56 -28.07 -3.47
N LEU A 358 0.75 -28.83 -4.19
CA LEU A 358 0.30 -28.54 -5.55
C LEU A 358 -1.15 -28.04 -5.61
N LEU A 359 -1.95 -28.23 -4.55
CA LEU A 359 -3.35 -27.86 -4.52
C LEU A 359 -3.55 -26.48 -3.85
N TYR A 360 -4.46 -25.70 -4.42
CA TYR A 360 -4.87 -24.39 -3.91
C TYR A 360 -6.37 -24.37 -3.63
N CYS A 361 -6.78 -23.61 -2.62
CA CYS A 361 -8.18 -23.44 -2.27
C CYS A 361 -8.88 -22.60 -3.34
N PRO A 362 -9.98 -23.10 -3.96
CA PRO A 362 -10.69 -22.35 -4.99
C PRO A 362 -11.46 -21.13 -4.44
N ILE A 363 -11.63 -21.03 -3.12
CA ILE A 363 -12.39 -19.94 -2.48
C ILE A 363 -11.47 -18.79 -2.07
N CYS A 364 -10.30 -19.08 -1.46
CA CYS A 364 -9.43 -18.04 -0.90
C CYS A 364 -7.99 -18.06 -1.46
N GLY A 365 -7.71 -18.86 -2.47
CA GLY A 365 -6.40 -18.93 -3.13
C GLY A 365 -5.27 -19.54 -2.29
N HIS A 366 -5.47 -19.80 -0.99
CA HIS A 366 -4.41 -20.35 -0.14
C HIS A 366 -4.09 -21.80 -0.51
N ARG A 367 -2.82 -22.16 -0.37
CA ARG A 367 -2.33 -23.53 -0.55
C ARG A 367 -3.03 -24.48 0.42
N LEU A 368 -3.52 -25.61 -0.07
CA LEU A 368 -4.12 -26.63 0.76
C LEU A 368 -3.04 -27.42 1.52
N ASN A 369 -3.31 -27.67 2.81
CA ASN A 369 -2.46 -28.48 3.67
C ASN A 369 -2.99 -29.91 3.77
N VAL A 370 -2.08 -30.85 4.00
CA VAL A 370 -2.40 -32.25 4.27
C VAL A 370 -2.70 -32.43 5.75
N PHE A 371 -3.88 -32.92 6.06
CA PHE A 371 -4.31 -33.21 7.43
C PHE A 371 -4.46 -34.72 7.59
N PRO A 372 -3.57 -35.40 8.36
CA PRO A 372 -3.70 -36.80 8.64
C PRO A 372 -4.93 -37.07 9.49
N GLU A 373 -5.61 -38.20 9.20
CA GLU A 373 -6.69 -38.73 10.04
C GLU A 373 -6.15 -39.81 10.96
N SER A 374 -6.72 -39.88 12.17
CA SER A 374 -6.29 -40.91 13.16
C SER A 374 -6.65 -42.32 12.74
N ASN A 375 -7.68 -42.50 11.92
CA ASN A 375 -8.14 -43.79 11.44
C ASN A 375 -7.36 -44.19 10.16
N ARG A 376 -6.88 -45.40 10.12
CA ARG A 376 -6.28 -46.02 8.93
C ARG A 376 -7.37 -46.79 8.16
N TRP A 377 -7.13 -47.01 6.87
CA TRP A 377 -7.92 -47.96 6.10
C TRP A 377 -7.73 -49.39 6.61
N THR A 378 -8.67 -50.29 6.30
CA THR A 378 -8.58 -51.70 6.64
C THR A 378 -7.31 -52.39 6.09
N ASN A 379 -6.71 -51.82 5.04
CA ASN A 379 -5.43 -52.28 4.46
C ASN A 379 -4.19 -51.65 5.14
N GLY A 380 -4.34 -50.91 6.24
CA GLY A 380 -3.26 -50.26 6.96
C GLY A 380 -2.75 -48.93 6.38
N GLN A 381 -3.24 -48.51 5.22
CA GLN A 381 -2.82 -47.25 4.61
C GLN A 381 -3.31 -46.02 5.43
N PRO A 382 -2.47 -44.99 5.56
CA PRO A 382 -2.81 -43.77 6.25
C PRO A 382 -3.92 -43.01 5.50
N ARG A 383 -4.92 -42.52 6.24
CA ARG A 383 -5.94 -41.64 5.69
C ARG A 383 -5.54 -40.19 5.94
N PHE A 384 -5.79 -39.35 4.96
CA PHE A 384 -5.55 -37.92 5.05
C PHE A 384 -6.54 -37.13 4.20
N LYS A 385 -6.68 -35.82 4.53
CA LYS A 385 -7.50 -34.88 3.78
C LYS A 385 -6.67 -33.70 3.32
N TYR A 386 -6.98 -33.17 2.15
CA TYR A 386 -6.55 -31.84 1.72
C TYR A 386 -7.52 -30.81 2.24
N GLY A 387 -7.05 -29.83 2.99
CA GLY A 387 -7.89 -28.80 3.59
C GLY A 387 -7.27 -27.41 3.59
N CYS A 388 -8.11 -26.41 3.64
CA CYS A 388 -7.67 -25.03 3.67
C CYS A 388 -7.23 -24.63 5.09
N PRO A 389 -6.01 -24.10 5.29
CA PRO A 389 -5.55 -23.63 6.60
C PRO A 389 -6.40 -22.46 7.13
N ASN A 390 -6.90 -21.59 6.25
CA ASN A 390 -7.76 -20.48 6.65
C ASN A 390 -9.13 -20.96 7.16
N GLN A 391 -9.64 -22.05 6.62
CA GLN A 391 -10.86 -22.68 7.14
C GLN A 391 -10.61 -23.33 8.52
N ARG A 392 -9.50 -24.08 8.66
CA ARG A 392 -9.23 -24.85 9.87
C ARG A 392 -8.81 -24.01 11.07
N TYR A 393 -7.92 -23.04 10.85
CA TYR A 393 -7.31 -22.27 11.93
C TYR A 393 -7.93 -20.90 12.13
N LYS A 394 -8.29 -20.20 11.06
CA LYS A 394 -8.80 -18.82 11.09
C LYS A 394 -10.31 -18.72 10.94
N LYS A 395 -10.98 -19.82 10.51
CA LYS A 395 -12.41 -19.89 10.17
C LYS A 395 -12.87 -18.80 9.19
N SER A 396 -11.96 -18.27 8.41
CA SER A 396 -12.20 -17.20 7.42
C SER A 396 -12.46 -17.74 6.00
N CYS A 397 -12.60 -19.07 5.84
CA CYS A 397 -12.88 -19.72 4.56
C CYS A 397 -13.93 -20.83 4.76
N THR A 398 -14.81 -21.01 3.79
CA THR A 398 -15.90 -22.02 3.82
C THR A 398 -15.55 -23.32 3.09
N PHE A 399 -14.31 -23.49 2.62
CA PHE A 399 -13.85 -24.66 1.89
C PHE A 399 -13.98 -25.94 2.73
N LYS A 400 -14.65 -26.96 2.18
CA LYS A 400 -14.78 -28.28 2.84
C LYS A 400 -13.56 -29.15 2.52
N PRO A 401 -12.88 -29.77 3.52
CA PRO A 401 -11.76 -30.65 3.26
C PRO A 401 -12.13 -31.83 2.34
N ILE A 402 -11.21 -32.15 1.42
CA ILE A 402 -11.39 -33.20 0.43
C ILE A 402 -10.63 -34.46 0.90
N ASP A 403 -11.17 -35.65 0.67
CA ASP A 403 -10.47 -36.92 0.91
C ASP A 403 -9.22 -37.00 0.04
N GLY A 404 -8.05 -37.08 0.68
CA GLY A 404 -6.77 -37.02 0.00
C GLY A 404 -6.46 -38.26 -0.82
N ASN A 405 -6.79 -39.44 -0.28
CA ASN A 405 -6.52 -40.70 -1.00
C ASN A 405 -7.36 -40.79 -2.29
N ARG A 406 -8.63 -40.38 -2.21
CA ARG A 406 -9.52 -40.35 -3.37
C ARG A 406 -9.08 -39.32 -4.41
N MET A 407 -8.61 -38.15 -3.96
CA MET A 407 -8.11 -37.11 -4.85
C MET A 407 -6.83 -37.54 -5.57
N ASP A 408 -5.89 -38.14 -4.85
CA ASP A 408 -4.65 -38.65 -5.43
C ASP A 408 -4.94 -39.74 -6.46
N SER A 409 -5.85 -40.69 -6.15
CA SER A 409 -6.26 -41.74 -7.10
C SER A 409 -6.90 -41.16 -8.34
N PHE A 410 -7.78 -40.16 -8.20
CA PHE A 410 -8.42 -39.48 -9.33
C PHE A 410 -7.41 -38.80 -10.27
N VAL A 411 -6.41 -38.11 -9.68
CA VAL A 411 -5.39 -37.43 -10.49
C VAL A 411 -4.49 -38.45 -11.19
N LEU A 412 -4.09 -39.55 -10.50
CA LEU A 412 -3.32 -40.61 -11.12
C LEU A 412 -4.06 -41.28 -12.28
N GLU A 413 -5.37 -41.52 -12.15
CA GLU A 413 -6.21 -42.05 -13.21
C GLU A 413 -6.24 -41.11 -14.41
N LYS A 414 -6.41 -39.81 -14.16
CA LYS A 414 -6.38 -38.79 -15.21
C LYS A 414 -5.01 -38.67 -15.87
N MET A 415 -3.93 -38.73 -15.10
CA MET A 415 -2.58 -38.75 -15.66
C MET A 415 -2.33 -39.98 -16.53
N ALA A 416 -2.80 -41.16 -16.12
CA ALA A 416 -2.72 -42.36 -16.93
C ALA A 416 -3.49 -42.21 -18.23
N THR A 417 -4.69 -41.60 -18.19
CA THR A 417 -5.48 -41.30 -19.39
C THR A 417 -4.77 -40.33 -20.34
N VAL A 418 -4.06 -39.34 -19.79
CA VAL A 418 -3.28 -38.39 -20.60
C VAL A 418 -2.04 -39.02 -21.22
N ALA A 419 -1.42 -39.98 -20.50
CA ALA A 419 -0.26 -40.73 -21.00
C ALA A 419 -0.62 -41.73 -22.11
N ASP A 420 -1.88 -42.07 -22.25
CA ASP A 420 -2.37 -42.94 -23.33
C ASP A 420 -2.58 -42.11 -24.62
N GLU A 421 -1.64 -42.23 -25.54
CA GLU A 421 -1.68 -41.53 -26.85
C GLU A 421 -2.91 -41.85 -27.67
N ALA A 422 -3.56 -43.01 -27.47
CA ALA A 422 -4.79 -43.42 -28.16
C ALA A 422 -6.04 -42.68 -27.67
N SER A 423 -6.02 -42.02 -26.53
CA SER A 423 -7.17 -41.37 -25.89
C SER A 423 -7.60 -40.05 -26.55
N GLY A 424 -6.75 -39.42 -27.39
CA GLY A 424 -6.97 -38.08 -27.95
C GLY A 424 -6.90 -36.93 -26.92
N TYR A 425 -6.79 -37.23 -25.64
CA TYR A 425 -6.76 -36.25 -24.56
C TYR A 425 -5.43 -35.48 -24.55
N TYR A 426 -4.33 -36.15 -24.92
CA TYR A 426 -3.03 -35.54 -25.13
C TYR A 426 -3.05 -34.44 -26.19
N THR A 427 -3.75 -34.71 -27.32
CA THR A 427 -3.92 -33.75 -28.40
C THR A 427 -4.70 -32.52 -27.95
N GLN A 428 -5.80 -32.71 -27.19
CA GLN A 428 -6.59 -31.58 -26.65
C GLN A 428 -5.77 -30.69 -25.69
N ILE A 429 -4.91 -31.28 -24.83
CA ILE A 429 -4.03 -30.48 -23.93
C ILE A 429 -2.99 -29.72 -24.73
N LEU A 430 -2.40 -30.34 -25.77
CA LEU A 430 -1.44 -29.66 -26.64
C LEU A 430 -2.11 -28.50 -27.39
N ASP A 431 -3.31 -28.68 -27.94
CA ASP A 431 -4.05 -27.64 -28.63
C ASP A 431 -4.38 -26.47 -27.70
N THR A 432 -4.87 -26.74 -26.49
CA THR A 432 -5.15 -25.70 -25.46
C THR A 432 -3.88 -24.94 -25.05
N LYS A 433 -2.76 -25.66 -24.93
CA LYS A 433 -1.47 -25.05 -24.59
C LYS A 433 -0.91 -24.24 -25.75
N MET A 434 -1.05 -24.70 -26.96
CA MET A 434 -0.70 -23.96 -28.18
C MET A 434 -1.52 -22.67 -28.32
N GLU A 435 -2.84 -22.72 -28.09
CA GLU A 435 -3.70 -21.53 -28.08
C GLU A 435 -3.28 -20.51 -27.00
N SER A 436 -2.89 -20.99 -25.79
CA SER A 436 -2.41 -20.12 -24.73
C SER A 436 -1.06 -19.46 -25.04
N LEU A 437 -0.17 -20.18 -25.72
CA LEU A 437 1.12 -19.66 -26.20
C LEU A 437 0.92 -18.62 -27.31
N ILE A 438 0.01 -18.88 -28.27
CA ILE A 438 -0.33 -17.93 -29.34
C ILE A 438 -0.91 -16.63 -28.76
N ARG A 439 -1.74 -16.71 -27.72
CA ARG A 439 -2.26 -15.53 -27.01
C ARG A 439 -1.14 -14.77 -26.27
N SER A 440 -0.19 -15.47 -25.67
CA SER A 440 0.99 -14.87 -25.04
C SER A 440 1.87 -14.13 -26.04
N ASP A 441 2.15 -14.75 -27.21
CA ASP A 441 2.93 -14.14 -28.28
C ASP A 441 2.24 -12.90 -28.88
N SER A 442 0.91 -12.88 -28.96
CA SER A 442 0.18 -11.69 -29.41
C SER A 442 0.31 -10.54 -28.42
N ASN A 443 0.22 -10.83 -27.11
CA ASN A 443 0.39 -9.84 -26.07
C ASN A 443 1.82 -9.27 -26.03
N GLU A 444 2.85 -10.08 -26.29
CA GLU A 444 4.24 -9.60 -26.39
C GLU A 444 4.45 -8.70 -27.62
N ARG A 445 3.83 -9.03 -28.76
CA ARG A 445 3.87 -8.19 -29.97
C ARG A 445 3.14 -6.87 -29.76
N ASP A 446 1.99 -6.87 -29.08
CA ASP A 446 1.25 -5.66 -28.73
C ASP A 446 2.04 -4.79 -27.75
N LEU A 447 2.70 -5.38 -26.76
CA LEU A 447 3.60 -4.68 -25.82
C LEU A 447 4.81 -4.09 -26.55
N ALA A 448 5.45 -4.83 -27.47
CA ALA A 448 6.57 -4.34 -28.28
C ALA A 448 6.14 -3.17 -29.18
N SER A 449 4.95 -3.30 -29.83
CA SER A 449 4.38 -2.22 -30.64
C SER A 449 4.09 -0.95 -29.82
N ALA A 450 3.54 -1.13 -28.60
CA ALA A 450 3.29 -0.02 -27.70
C ALA A 450 4.57 0.66 -27.24
N LYS A 451 5.62 -0.09 -26.90
CA LYS A 451 6.95 0.46 -26.55
C LYS A 451 7.56 1.26 -27.70
N THR A 452 7.51 0.74 -28.92
CA THR A 452 8.04 1.45 -30.11
C THR A 452 7.28 2.75 -30.37
N LYS A 453 5.94 2.76 -30.17
CA LYS A 453 5.13 3.99 -30.29
C LYS A 453 5.50 5.00 -29.20
N MET A 454 5.74 4.56 -27.98
CA MET A 454 6.13 5.42 -26.87
C MET A 454 7.52 6.06 -27.10
N GLU A 455 8.50 5.27 -27.58
CA GLU A 455 9.83 5.77 -27.95
C GLU A 455 9.75 6.83 -29.05
N LYS A 456 8.89 6.63 -30.06
CA LYS A 456 8.67 7.60 -31.12
C LYS A 456 8.07 8.90 -30.60
N ILE A 457 7.07 8.82 -29.74
CA ILE A 457 6.46 10.00 -29.10
C ILE A 457 7.49 10.75 -28.24
N GLN A 458 8.32 10.04 -27.48
CA GLN A 458 9.40 10.65 -26.69
C GLN A 458 10.44 11.36 -27.59
N ALA A 459 10.79 10.78 -28.73
CA ALA A 459 11.68 11.39 -29.70
C ALA A 459 11.07 12.66 -30.33
N ASP A 460 9.77 12.61 -30.66
CA ASP A 460 9.04 13.77 -31.21
C ASP A 460 8.93 14.91 -30.17
N ILE A 461 8.67 14.59 -28.91
CA ILE A 461 8.69 15.59 -27.80
C ILE A 461 10.07 16.19 -27.64
N ALA A 462 11.14 15.39 -27.65
CA ALA A 462 12.50 15.88 -27.55
C ALA A 462 12.90 16.78 -28.73
N ALA A 463 12.40 16.48 -29.93
CA ALA A 463 12.60 17.32 -31.11
C ALA A 463 11.84 18.67 -30.98
N GLN A 464 10.60 18.63 -30.51
CA GLN A 464 9.83 19.86 -30.29
C GLN A 464 10.44 20.75 -29.20
N VAL A 465 10.91 20.19 -28.10
CA VAL A 465 11.62 20.92 -27.04
C VAL A 465 12.92 21.56 -27.57
N ARG A 466 13.63 20.88 -28.47
CA ARG A 466 14.82 21.45 -29.14
C ARG A 466 14.45 22.61 -30.02
N ASN A 467 13.42 22.48 -30.85
CA ASN A 467 12.90 23.53 -31.71
C ASN A 467 12.42 24.75 -30.92
N MET A 468 11.78 24.53 -29.74
CA MET A 468 11.38 25.62 -28.84
C MET A 468 12.60 26.35 -28.26
N ARG A 469 13.68 25.64 -27.90
CA ARG A 469 14.93 26.29 -27.42
C ARG A 469 15.62 27.10 -28.50
N GLU A 470 15.67 26.57 -29.72
CA GLU A 470 16.24 27.29 -30.87
C GLU A 470 15.40 28.52 -31.25
N ALA A 471 14.07 28.47 -31.12
CA ALA A 471 13.20 29.62 -31.29
C ALA A 471 13.41 30.68 -30.21
N ASP A 472 13.66 30.29 -28.95
CA ASP A 472 13.95 31.21 -27.84
C ASP A 472 15.35 31.89 -28.00
N GLU A 473 16.34 31.18 -28.51
CA GLU A 473 17.65 31.77 -28.85
C GLU A 473 17.55 32.76 -30.00
N ASN A 474 16.74 32.47 -31.01
CA ASN A 474 16.51 33.41 -32.13
C ASN A 474 15.75 34.69 -31.69
N ILE A 475 14.84 34.58 -30.71
CA ILE A 475 14.14 35.72 -30.13
C ILE A 475 15.11 36.60 -29.30
N ARG A 476 16.04 35.97 -28.53
CA ARG A 476 17.06 36.69 -27.76
C ARG A 476 18.11 37.44 -28.63
N SER A 477 18.28 37.01 -29.85
CA SER A 477 19.19 37.70 -30.79
C SER A 477 18.53 38.92 -31.47
N PHE A 478 17.24 39.15 -31.27
CA PHE A 478 16.48 40.29 -31.80
C PHE A 478 16.12 41.35 -30.75
N ILE A 479 16.44 41.13 -29.46
CA ILE A 479 16.35 42.08 -28.36
C ILE A 479 17.77 42.54 -27.96
#